data_1ac7b1d2433aa46d35d453b7ef93231d
#
_entry.id   1ac7b1d2433aa46d35d453b7ef93231d
#
_cell.length_a   1.000
_cell.length_b   1.000
_cell.length_c   1.000
_cell.angle_alpha   90.00
_cell.angle_beta   90.00
_cell.angle_gamma   90.00
#
_symmetry.space_group_name_H-M   'P 1'
#
loop_
_entity.id
_entity.type
_entity.pdbx_description
1 polymer ?
#
loop_
_entity_poly.entity_id
_entity_poly.type
_entity_poly.pdbx_seq_one_letter_code
_entity_poly.pdbx_strand_id
1 'polypeptide(L)'
;MQMGLPVGNHVMFHAKVDGDDDEIIRKYTPISDVKDQSFVDFVIKIYRKNAHPKFPEGGQMTQYLEKLPLGSSMLMSGPHGKLTYEGFGRFSIDKRLTQVRKKIGHIAGGTGITPIY
;
A
#
# COMPACT_ATOMS: atom_id res chain seq x y z
N MET A 1 16.60 -9.52 -3.60
CA MET A 1 16.57 -8.72 -2.35
C MET A 1 15.15 -8.77 -1.82
N GLN A 2 14.94 -9.19 -0.60
CA GLN A 2 13.62 -9.29 0.01
C GLN A 2 13.21 -7.90 0.50
N MET A 3 11.96 -7.49 0.29
CA MET A 3 11.49 -6.16 0.72
C MET A 3 11.47 -6.01 2.26
N GLY A 4 11.30 -7.14 2.98
CA GLY A 4 11.31 -7.15 4.44
C GLY A 4 10.14 -6.40 5.09
N LEU A 5 9.01 -6.28 4.38
CA LEU A 5 7.82 -5.62 4.90
C LEU A 5 7.08 -6.55 5.87
N PRO A 6 6.90 -6.19 7.15
CA PRO A 6 6.14 -6.99 8.09
C PRO A 6 4.66 -7.09 7.68
N VAL A 7 4.04 -8.24 7.92
CA VAL A 7 2.60 -8.43 7.66
C VAL A 7 1.77 -7.45 8.49
N GLY A 8 0.87 -6.75 7.85
CA GLY A 8 0.05 -5.67 8.43
C GLY A 8 0.62 -4.26 8.21
N ASN A 9 1.83 -4.16 7.63
CA ASN A 9 2.44 -2.89 7.29
C ASN A 9 2.25 -2.54 5.80
N HIS A 10 2.57 -1.31 5.44
CA HIS A 10 2.48 -0.78 4.08
C HIS A 10 3.71 0.06 3.74
N VAL A 11 3.85 0.39 2.48
CA VAL A 11 4.83 1.37 1.99
C VAL A 11 4.14 2.65 1.57
N MET A 12 4.90 3.73 1.47
CA MET A 12 4.46 4.98 0.86
C MET A 12 5.18 5.17 -0.48
N PHE A 13 4.43 5.45 -1.53
CA PHE A 13 4.97 5.89 -2.81
C PHE A 13 5.05 7.40 -2.81
N HIS A 14 6.16 7.89 -3.32
CA HIS A 14 6.49 9.31 -3.42
C HIS A 14 6.65 9.69 -4.89
N ALA A 15 5.92 10.68 -5.35
CA ALA A 15 6.02 11.19 -6.72
C ALA A 15 5.91 12.71 -6.75
N LYS A 16 6.60 13.31 -7.71
CA LYS A 16 6.32 14.68 -8.15
C LYS A 16 5.61 14.59 -9.48
N VAL A 17 4.46 15.24 -9.59
CA VAL A 17 3.71 15.34 -10.84
C VAL A 17 4.03 16.66 -11.48
N ASP A 18 4.26 16.66 -12.80
CA ASP A 18 4.60 17.84 -13.55
C ASP A 18 3.59 18.97 -13.32
N GLY A 19 4.10 20.15 -12.99
CA GLY A 19 3.30 21.34 -12.71
C GLY A 19 2.88 21.53 -11.26
N ASP A 20 3.26 20.62 -10.36
CA ASP A 20 3.03 20.75 -8.91
C ASP A 20 4.38 20.68 -8.20
N ASP A 21 4.72 21.69 -7.42
CA ASP A 21 5.96 21.69 -6.61
C ASP A 21 5.86 20.75 -5.41
N ASP A 22 4.65 20.34 -5.05
CA ASP A 22 4.38 19.49 -3.90
C ASP A 22 4.57 18.00 -4.21
N GLU A 23 5.23 17.31 -3.31
CA GLU A 23 5.38 15.87 -3.36
C GLU A 23 4.05 15.18 -3.01
N ILE A 24 3.62 14.28 -3.87
CA ILE A 24 2.44 13.44 -3.64
C ILE A 24 2.88 12.16 -2.95
N ILE A 25 2.30 11.88 -1.78
CA ILE A 25 2.59 10.66 -1.02
C ILE A 25 1.31 9.85 -0.85
N ARG A 26 1.34 8.56 -1.20
CA ARG A 26 0.20 7.64 -1.03
C ARG A 26 0.65 6.29 -0.51
N LYS A 27 -0.22 5.70 0.31
CA LYS A 27 0.01 4.39 0.94
C LYS A 27 -0.43 3.27 0.03
N TYR A 28 0.41 2.23 -0.06
CA TYR A 28 0.10 1.00 -0.80
C TYR A 28 0.55 -0.22 -0.02
N THR A 29 -0.26 -1.26 -0.05
CA THR A 29 0.05 -2.55 0.56
C THR A 29 0.29 -3.57 -0.55
N PRO A 30 1.46 -4.23 -0.57
CA PRO A 30 1.73 -5.29 -1.53
C PRO A 30 0.76 -6.46 -1.36
N ILE A 31 0.57 -7.22 -2.43
CA ILE A 31 -0.17 -8.47 -2.44
C ILE A 31 0.73 -9.70 -2.64
N SER A 32 1.99 -9.51 -3.01
CA SER A 32 2.98 -10.58 -3.10
C SER A 32 3.39 -11.11 -1.72
N ASP A 33 3.84 -12.37 -1.66
CA ASP A 33 4.33 -12.97 -0.42
C ASP A 33 5.59 -12.24 0.07
N VAL A 34 5.72 -12.08 1.37
CA VAL A 34 6.93 -11.49 2.01
C VAL A 34 8.20 -12.31 1.74
N LYS A 35 8.06 -13.57 1.31
CA LYS A 35 9.16 -14.47 0.95
C LYS A 35 9.67 -14.24 -0.48
N ASP A 36 8.91 -13.56 -1.33
CA ASP A 36 9.33 -13.25 -2.69
C ASP A 36 10.56 -12.34 -2.67
N GLN A 37 11.59 -12.74 -3.40
CA GLN A 37 12.90 -12.09 -3.32
C GLN A 37 13.21 -11.16 -4.50
N SER A 38 12.49 -11.32 -5.60
CA SER A 38 12.83 -10.70 -6.88
C SER A 38 11.87 -9.60 -7.31
N PHE A 39 10.65 -9.60 -6.77
CA PHE A 39 9.60 -8.68 -7.16
C PHE A 39 8.66 -8.37 -6.00
N VAL A 40 7.88 -7.33 -6.15
CA VAL A 40 6.81 -6.95 -5.23
C VAL A 40 5.62 -6.49 -6.07
N ASP A 41 4.48 -7.17 -5.89
CA ASP A 41 3.27 -6.86 -6.63
C ASP A 41 2.32 -5.96 -5.84
N PHE A 42 1.77 -4.99 -6.56
CA PHE A 42 0.72 -4.10 -6.06
C PHE A 42 -0.49 -4.14 -6.97
N VAL A 43 -1.68 -4.28 -6.42
CA VAL A 43 -2.93 -4.07 -7.15
C VAL A 43 -3.43 -2.66 -6.85
N ILE A 44 -3.47 -1.83 -7.89
CA ILE A 44 -3.79 -0.41 -7.76
C ILE A 44 -4.95 -0.06 -8.69
N LYS A 45 -6.05 0.43 -8.12
CA LYS A 45 -7.16 0.97 -8.89
C LYS A 45 -6.80 2.35 -9.43
N ILE A 46 -6.95 2.55 -10.72
CA ILE A 46 -6.73 3.85 -11.35
C ILE A 46 -8.00 4.69 -11.27
N TYR A 47 -7.87 5.86 -10.67
CA TYR A 47 -8.96 6.83 -10.54
C TYR A 47 -8.76 7.90 -11.62
N ARG A 48 -9.41 7.71 -12.78
CA ARG A 48 -9.29 8.61 -13.93
C ARG A 48 -10.12 9.88 -13.72
N LYS A 49 -9.73 10.95 -14.45
CA LYS A 49 -10.50 12.19 -14.51
C LYS A 49 -11.93 11.90 -14.95
N ASN A 50 -12.87 12.64 -14.38
CA ASN A 50 -14.30 12.57 -14.68
C ASN A 50 -14.97 11.19 -14.40
N ALA A 51 -14.29 10.27 -13.75
CA ALA A 51 -14.86 8.98 -13.37
C ALA A 51 -15.85 9.08 -12.20
N HIS A 52 -15.76 10.14 -11.40
CA HIS A 52 -16.65 10.36 -10.26
C HIS A 52 -16.97 11.86 -10.09
N PRO A 53 -18.26 12.25 -9.99
CA PRO A 53 -18.66 13.67 -9.98
C PRO A 53 -18.09 14.47 -8.80
N LYS A 54 -17.87 13.83 -7.64
CA LYS A 54 -17.26 14.50 -6.47
C LYS A 54 -15.73 14.68 -6.59
N PHE A 55 -15.09 13.96 -7.51
CA PHE A 55 -13.63 13.96 -7.68
C PHE A 55 -13.29 14.08 -9.17
N PRO A 56 -13.60 15.21 -9.82
CA PRO A 56 -13.43 15.36 -11.27
C PRO A 56 -11.99 15.21 -11.74
N GLU A 57 -11.02 15.57 -10.92
CA GLU A 57 -9.60 15.46 -11.27
C GLU A 57 -9.05 14.03 -11.15
N GLY A 58 -9.80 13.12 -10.50
CA GLY A 58 -9.35 11.75 -10.25
C GLY A 58 -8.22 11.65 -9.22
N GLY A 59 -7.49 10.54 -9.26
CA GLY A 59 -6.38 10.29 -8.34
C GLY A 59 -5.04 10.67 -8.96
N GLN A 60 -4.37 11.69 -8.44
CA GLN A 60 -3.08 12.17 -8.95
C GLN A 60 -2.04 11.03 -9.03
N MET A 61 -1.76 10.35 -7.92
CA MET A 61 -0.78 9.26 -7.87
C MET A 61 -1.15 8.11 -8.80
N THR A 62 -2.43 7.71 -8.85
CA THR A 62 -2.82 6.56 -9.66
C THR A 62 -2.75 6.84 -11.15
N GLN A 63 -3.07 8.06 -11.58
CA GLN A 63 -2.90 8.50 -12.97
C GLN A 63 -1.41 8.71 -13.34
N TYR A 64 -0.59 9.13 -12.39
CA TYR A 64 0.87 9.18 -12.56
C TYR A 64 1.41 7.76 -12.81
N LEU A 65 1.04 6.79 -11.96
CA LEU A 65 1.47 5.39 -12.12
C LEU A 65 1.02 4.77 -13.45
N GLU A 66 -0.20 5.08 -13.91
CA GLU A 66 -0.72 4.59 -15.20
C GLU A 66 0.14 5.07 -16.39
N LYS A 67 0.73 6.26 -16.28
CA LYS A 67 1.57 6.87 -17.32
C LYS A 67 3.04 6.51 -17.21
N LEU A 68 3.45 5.93 -16.09
CA LEU A 68 4.85 5.64 -15.84
C LEU A 68 5.34 4.55 -16.80
N PRO A 69 6.38 4.80 -17.62
CA PRO A 69 6.90 3.80 -18.54
C PRO A 69 7.42 2.57 -17.80
N LEU A 70 7.30 1.40 -18.42
CA LEU A 70 7.92 0.18 -17.89
C LEU A 70 9.44 0.35 -17.76
N GLY A 71 9.99 -0.14 -16.65
CA GLY A 71 11.39 0.01 -16.32
C GLY A 71 11.74 1.31 -15.59
N SER A 72 10.74 2.20 -15.36
CA SER A 72 10.94 3.39 -14.53
C SER A 72 11.13 3.05 -13.07
N SER A 73 11.78 3.95 -12.32
CA SER A 73 11.94 3.82 -10.87
C SER A 73 10.84 4.57 -10.13
N MET A 74 10.41 4.01 -9.00
CA MET A 74 9.50 4.65 -8.06
C MET A 74 10.17 4.80 -6.70
N LEU A 75 10.13 6.01 -6.15
CA LEU A 75 10.62 6.23 -4.79
C LEU A 75 9.61 5.69 -3.78
N MET A 76 10.08 4.83 -2.89
CA MET A 76 9.28 4.25 -1.82
C MET A 76 9.92 4.45 -0.46
N SER A 77 9.12 4.64 0.56
CA SER A 77 9.54 4.62 1.97
C SER A 77 8.74 3.58 2.75
N GLY A 78 9.34 3.03 3.78
CA GLY A 78 8.73 2.04 4.67
C GLY A 78 9.74 1.18 5.41
N PRO A 79 9.26 0.23 6.23
CA PRO A 79 7.86 -0.10 6.48
C PRO A 79 7.11 0.94 7.33
N HIS A 80 5.83 1.13 7.05
CA HIS A 80 4.94 1.98 7.83
C HIS A 80 3.72 1.20 8.30
N GLY A 81 3.20 1.51 9.46
CA GLY A 81 2.00 0.90 10.03
C GLY A 81 2.10 0.77 11.54
N LYS A 82 0.93 0.71 12.17
CA LYS A 82 0.81 0.54 13.63
C LYS A 82 0.50 -0.90 14.01
N LEU A 83 -0.01 -1.68 13.06
CA LEU A 83 -0.38 -3.08 13.23
C LEU A 83 0.67 -3.95 12.55
N THR A 84 1.19 -4.93 13.29
CA THR A 84 2.07 -5.97 12.76
C THR A 84 1.59 -7.33 13.24
N TYR A 85 1.53 -8.31 12.34
CA TYR A 85 1.27 -9.68 12.71
C TYR A 85 2.58 -10.37 13.12
N GLU A 86 2.64 -10.85 14.34
CA GLU A 86 3.85 -11.47 14.93
C GLU A 86 3.84 -13.01 14.86
N GLY A 87 2.81 -13.58 14.22
CA GLY A 87 2.64 -15.02 14.16
C GLY A 87 1.83 -15.60 15.33
N PHE A 88 1.39 -16.83 15.17
CA PHE A 88 0.66 -17.60 16.18
C PHE A 88 -0.55 -16.87 16.80
N GLY A 89 -1.25 -16.06 16.00
CA GLY A 89 -2.42 -15.30 16.45
C GLY A 89 -2.10 -14.09 17.32
N ARG A 90 -0.85 -13.64 17.34
CA ARG A 90 -0.42 -12.43 18.05
C ARG A 90 -0.22 -11.27 17.09
N PHE A 91 -0.53 -10.08 17.57
CA PHE A 91 -0.32 -8.83 16.87
C PHE A 91 0.46 -7.87 17.76
N SER A 92 1.19 -6.99 17.14
CA SER A 92 1.72 -5.78 17.75
C SER A 92 0.88 -4.59 17.29
N ILE A 93 0.33 -3.82 18.20
CA ILE A 93 -0.41 -2.58 17.92
C ILE A 93 0.30 -1.44 18.65
N ASP A 94 0.81 -0.47 17.92
CA ASP A 94 1.64 0.61 18.47
C ASP A 94 2.78 0.06 19.36
N LYS A 95 3.45 -1.00 18.89
CA LYS A 95 4.54 -1.71 19.59
C LYS A 95 4.14 -2.45 20.87
N ARG A 96 2.85 -2.63 21.14
CA ARG A 96 2.32 -3.41 22.26
C ARG A 96 1.78 -4.73 21.75
N LEU A 97 2.27 -5.84 22.30
CA LEU A 97 1.77 -7.17 21.96
C LEU A 97 0.33 -7.37 22.47
N THR A 98 -0.51 -7.94 21.63
CA THR A 98 -1.87 -8.34 22.00
C THR A 98 -1.86 -9.73 22.66
N GLN A 99 -2.99 -10.09 23.28
CA GLN A 99 -3.28 -11.49 23.59
C GLN A 99 -3.43 -12.31 22.30
N VAL A 100 -3.19 -13.61 22.39
CA VAL A 100 -3.40 -14.55 21.29
C VAL A 100 -4.87 -14.53 20.84
N ARG A 101 -5.10 -14.36 19.54
CA ARG A 101 -6.42 -14.41 18.92
C ARG A 101 -6.54 -15.65 18.04
N LYS A 102 -7.53 -16.49 18.30
CA LYS A 102 -7.80 -17.71 17.52
C LYS A 102 -8.67 -17.43 16.28
N LYS A 103 -9.41 -16.35 16.29
CA LYS A 103 -10.31 -15.93 15.20
C LYS A 103 -10.16 -14.44 14.98
N ILE A 104 -10.10 -14.04 13.73
CA ILE A 104 -9.97 -12.65 13.29
C ILE A 104 -11.01 -12.42 12.21
N GLY A 105 -11.81 -11.38 12.36
CA GLY A 105 -12.72 -10.91 11.33
C GLY A 105 -12.07 -9.79 10.54
N HIS A 106 -12.07 -9.89 9.22
CA HIS A 106 -11.61 -8.83 8.31
C HIS A 106 -12.80 -8.23 7.58
N ILE A 107 -12.84 -6.91 7.47
CA ILE A 107 -13.85 -6.17 6.71
C ILE A 107 -13.12 -5.34 5.66
N ALA A 108 -13.33 -5.66 4.39
CA ALA A 108 -12.71 -4.96 3.28
C ALA A 108 -13.76 -4.29 2.40
N GLY A 109 -13.57 -3.01 2.09
CA GLY A 109 -14.38 -2.26 1.13
C GLY A 109 -13.54 -1.83 -0.08
N GLY A 110 -13.91 -2.28 -1.28
CA GLY A 110 -13.23 -1.90 -2.52
C GLY A 110 -11.73 -2.19 -2.48
N THR A 111 -10.90 -1.17 -2.72
CA THR A 111 -9.43 -1.27 -2.70
C THR A 111 -8.85 -1.57 -1.31
N GLY A 112 -9.65 -1.49 -0.24
CA GLY A 112 -9.26 -1.90 1.10
C GLY A 112 -9.03 -3.40 1.27
N ILE A 113 -9.20 -4.20 0.21
CA ILE A 113 -8.85 -5.62 0.22
C ILE A 113 -7.34 -5.85 0.31
N THR A 114 -6.51 -5.00 -0.27
CA THR A 114 -5.05 -5.21 -0.33
C THR A 114 -4.38 -5.28 1.04
N PRO A 115 -4.74 -4.47 2.07
CA PRO A 115 -4.17 -4.64 3.40
C PRO A 115 -4.67 -5.88 4.17
N ILE A 116 -5.65 -6.61 3.62
CA ILE A 116 -6.27 -7.77 4.28
C ILE A 116 -5.90 -9.07 3.55
N TYR A 117 -5.53 -8.96 2.28
CA TYR A 117 -5.11 -10.08 1.45
C TYR A 117 -3.83 -10.72 1.96
#